data_063e0a713a9576d7c625a3f12b507d20
#
_entry.id   063e0a713a9576d7c625a3f12b507d20
#
_cell.length_a   1.000
_cell.length_b   1.000
_cell.length_c   1.000
_cell.angle_alpha   90.00
_cell.angle_beta   90.00
_cell.angle_gamma   90.00
#
_symmetry.space_group_name_H-M   'P 1'
#
loop_
_entity.id
_entity.type
_entity.pdbx_description
1 polymer ?
#
loop_
_entity_poly.entity_id
_entity_poly.type
_entity_poly.pdbx_seq_one_letter_code
_entity_poly.pdbx_strand_id
1 'polypeptide(L)'
;MASALALAFVVFSCRSNLSEAEHLNLDEIPLQQVDSMFFVQTENGKLKMRVETPNMQVFEKDTASYDLFPKGIAVYAYAEDGTLETTIVSNAARHDKNKNGDEKWSAFGNVVIKNIAKHETMETDTIYWDQKLHEIWTDCYIKMYSPSGFMQGYGMRSDEMGRNAIIMQPFDSYGYTDQDTTTVQIDSVNFIGPLLKK
;
A
#
# COMPACT_ATOMS: atom_id res chain seq x y z
N MET A 1 16.42 -41.64 -71.39
CA MET A 1 17.08 -40.57 -70.58
C MET A 1 16.09 -39.99 -69.66
N ALA A 2 16.11 -40.39 -68.38
CA ALA A 2 15.19 -39.92 -67.33
C ALA A 2 16.02 -39.13 -66.31
N SER A 3 15.82 -37.81 -66.26
CA SER A 3 16.48 -36.94 -65.32
C SER A 3 15.71 -37.01 -64.02
N ALA A 4 16.31 -37.58 -62.99
CA ALA A 4 15.78 -37.52 -61.60
C ALA A 4 16.15 -36.18 -61.00
N LEU A 5 15.13 -35.36 -60.76
CA LEU A 5 15.24 -34.09 -60.02
C LEU A 5 15.13 -34.41 -58.54
N ALA A 6 16.27 -34.44 -57.83
CA ALA A 6 16.29 -34.58 -56.37
C ALA A 6 15.93 -33.27 -55.71
N LEU A 7 14.73 -33.21 -55.13
CA LEU A 7 14.26 -32.07 -54.34
C LEU A 7 14.85 -32.21 -52.94
N ALA A 8 15.90 -31.42 -52.63
CA ALA A 8 16.48 -31.34 -51.31
C ALA A 8 15.55 -30.49 -50.42
N PHE A 9 14.77 -31.14 -49.54
CA PHE A 9 14.07 -30.47 -48.43
C PHE A 9 15.08 -30.07 -47.35
N VAL A 10 15.42 -28.78 -47.33
CA VAL A 10 16.15 -28.21 -46.20
C VAL A 10 15.16 -28.04 -45.06
N VAL A 11 15.13 -28.98 -44.12
CA VAL A 11 14.43 -28.82 -42.83
C VAL A 11 15.20 -27.81 -42.00
N PHE A 12 14.71 -26.59 -41.98
CA PHE A 12 15.11 -25.63 -40.94
C PHE A 12 14.55 -26.13 -39.60
N SER A 13 15.38 -26.89 -38.90
CA SER A 13 15.14 -27.19 -37.47
C SER A 13 15.27 -25.90 -36.70
N CYS A 14 14.14 -25.33 -36.25
CA CYS A 14 14.16 -24.37 -35.17
C CYS A 14 14.87 -25.02 -33.99
N ARG A 15 16.06 -24.57 -33.66
CA ARG A 15 16.68 -24.88 -32.37
C ARG A 15 15.81 -24.17 -31.32
N SER A 16 14.95 -24.93 -30.67
CA SER A 16 14.29 -24.47 -29.44
C SER A 16 15.38 -24.30 -28.39
N ASN A 17 15.51 -23.10 -27.84
CA ASN A 17 16.39 -22.82 -26.70
C ASN A 17 15.75 -23.40 -25.41
N LEU A 18 15.46 -24.68 -25.41
CA LEU A 18 14.92 -25.42 -24.26
C LEU A 18 15.88 -25.37 -23.07
N SER A 19 17.20 -25.32 -23.30
CA SER A 19 18.18 -25.22 -22.23
C SER A 19 18.17 -23.86 -21.50
N GLU A 20 17.72 -22.80 -22.17
CA GLU A 20 17.61 -21.49 -21.58
C GLU A 20 16.32 -21.39 -20.74
N ALA A 21 15.26 -22.10 -21.10
CA ALA A 21 14.03 -22.21 -20.35
C ALA A 21 14.17 -23.04 -19.06
N GLU A 22 15.06 -24.02 -19.02
CA GLU A 22 15.32 -24.85 -17.83
C GLU A 22 16.07 -24.08 -16.73
N HIS A 23 16.70 -22.94 -17.05
CA HIS A 23 17.38 -22.07 -16.07
C HIS A 23 16.54 -20.87 -15.61
N LEU A 24 15.33 -20.70 -16.16
CA LEU A 24 14.41 -19.67 -15.70
C LEU A 24 13.87 -20.07 -14.34
N ASN A 25 14.19 -19.26 -13.32
CA ASN A 25 13.56 -19.39 -12.02
C ASN A 25 12.11 -18.89 -12.15
N LEU A 26 11.17 -19.81 -12.38
CA LEU A 26 9.74 -19.49 -12.58
C LEU A 26 9.13 -18.76 -11.37
N ASP A 27 9.74 -18.88 -10.19
CA ASP A 27 9.33 -18.17 -8.99
C ASP A 27 9.58 -16.66 -9.05
N GLU A 28 10.44 -16.20 -9.95
CA GLU A 28 10.81 -14.79 -10.18
C GLU A 28 10.11 -14.17 -11.38
N ILE A 29 9.38 -14.96 -12.15
CA ILE A 29 8.66 -14.50 -13.35
C ILE A 29 7.19 -14.33 -12.99
N PRO A 30 6.59 -13.13 -13.20
CA PRO A 30 5.17 -12.96 -12.96
C PRO A 30 4.36 -13.82 -13.96
N LEU A 31 3.37 -14.54 -13.43
CA LEU A 31 2.40 -15.29 -14.25
C LEU A 31 1.57 -14.35 -15.14
N GLN A 32 1.30 -13.17 -14.64
CA GLN A 32 0.55 -12.14 -15.34
C GLN A 32 1.10 -10.75 -15.00
N GLN A 33 1.14 -9.87 -15.98
CA GLN A 33 1.42 -8.45 -15.79
C GLN A 33 0.31 -7.62 -16.42
N VAL A 34 -0.16 -6.61 -15.70
CA VAL A 34 -1.18 -5.66 -16.15
C VAL A 34 -0.64 -4.25 -15.98
N ASP A 35 -0.64 -3.48 -17.06
CA ASP A 35 -0.28 -2.07 -17.02
C ASP A 35 -1.55 -1.20 -16.92
N SER A 36 -1.47 -0.14 -16.13
CA SER A 36 -2.56 0.83 -15.91
C SER A 36 -3.87 0.16 -15.44
N MET A 37 -3.78 -0.55 -14.31
CA MET A 37 -4.94 -1.19 -13.71
C MET A 37 -5.71 -0.22 -12.83
N PHE A 38 -7.02 -0.34 -12.93
CA PHE A 38 -7.94 0.27 -11.98
C PHE A 38 -8.99 -0.78 -11.56
N PHE A 39 -9.23 -0.86 -10.26
CA PHE A 39 -10.10 -1.85 -9.65
C PHE A 39 -11.12 -1.15 -8.76
N VAL A 40 -12.36 -1.63 -8.76
CA VAL A 40 -13.46 -1.09 -7.96
C VAL A 40 -14.12 -2.22 -7.19
N GLN A 41 -14.26 -2.03 -5.89
CA GLN A 41 -15.05 -2.90 -5.02
C GLN A 41 -16.36 -2.21 -4.65
N THR A 42 -17.46 -2.92 -4.84
CA THR A 42 -18.80 -2.47 -4.44
C THR A 42 -19.42 -3.44 -3.45
N GLU A 43 -20.18 -2.92 -2.52
CA GLU A 43 -20.97 -3.68 -1.57
C GLU A 43 -22.40 -3.16 -1.54
N ASN A 44 -23.40 -4.03 -1.74
CA ASN A 44 -24.82 -3.65 -1.84
C ASN A 44 -25.09 -2.53 -2.87
N GLY A 45 -24.34 -2.56 -4.00
CA GLY A 45 -24.46 -1.54 -5.06
C GLY A 45 -23.79 -0.19 -4.75
N LYS A 46 -23.13 -0.05 -3.62
CA LYS A 46 -22.39 1.16 -3.23
C LYS A 46 -20.89 0.96 -3.41
N LEU A 47 -20.20 2.00 -3.86
CA LEU A 47 -18.75 2.02 -3.98
C LEU A 47 -18.13 1.97 -2.58
N LYS A 48 -17.28 0.97 -2.33
CA LYS A 48 -16.54 0.83 -1.07
C LYS A 48 -15.07 1.20 -1.22
N MET A 49 -14.46 0.75 -2.31
CA MET A 49 -13.04 0.96 -2.53
C MET A 49 -12.74 1.08 -4.02
N ARG A 50 -11.79 1.92 -4.35
CA ARG A 50 -11.16 2.02 -5.67
C ARG A 50 -9.65 1.94 -5.50
N VAL A 51 -9.00 1.15 -6.33
CA VAL A 51 -7.54 1.00 -6.37
C VAL A 51 -7.05 1.37 -7.76
N GLU A 52 -5.99 2.14 -7.83
CA GLU A 52 -5.31 2.55 -9.06
C GLU A 52 -3.82 2.21 -8.96
N THR A 53 -3.26 1.64 -10.02
CA THR A 53 -1.84 1.36 -10.10
C THR A 53 -1.34 1.42 -11.55
N PRO A 54 -0.14 1.95 -11.78
CA PRO A 54 0.48 1.93 -13.11
C PRO A 54 0.87 0.52 -13.58
N ASN A 55 1.13 -0.41 -12.63
CA ASN A 55 1.56 -1.77 -12.98
C ASN A 55 1.23 -2.73 -11.84
N MET A 56 0.67 -3.89 -12.19
CA MET A 56 0.44 -5.03 -11.30
C MET A 56 1.09 -6.26 -11.90
N GLN A 57 1.74 -7.05 -11.06
CA GLN A 57 2.36 -8.33 -11.41
C GLN A 57 1.81 -9.41 -10.49
N VAL A 58 1.32 -10.50 -11.07
CA VAL A 58 0.78 -11.65 -10.33
C VAL A 58 1.82 -12.75 -10.28
N PHE A 59 2.11 -13.25 -9.08
CA PHE A 59 2.99 -14.37 -8.84
C PHE A 59 2.20 -15.50 -8.18
N GLU A 60 2.41 -16.70 -8.67
CA GLU A 60 1.80 -17.90 -8.12
C GLU A 60 2.91 -18.88 -7.71
N LYS A 61 2.82 -19.37 -6.49
CA LYS A 61 3.70 -20.40 -5.92
C LYS A 61 2.84 -21.58 -5.44
N ASP A 62 3.44 -22.72 -5.25
CA ASP A 62 2.73 -23.95 -4.88
C ASP A 62 1.82 -23.81 -3.64
N THR A 63 2.20 -22.95 -2.70
CA THR A 63 1.52 -22.80 -1.41
C THR A 63 0.83 -21.45 -1.21
N ALA A 64 1.15 -20.43 -2.02
CA ALA A 64 0.67 -19.07 -1.87
C ALA A 64 0.73 -18.32 -3.20
N SER A 65 -0.09 -17.30 -3.35
CA SER A 65 0.00 -16.34 -4.46
C SER A 65 0.12 -14.93 -3.91
N TYR A 66 0.69 -14.04 -4.69
CA TYR A 66 0.73 -12.63 -4.34
C TYR A 66 0.67 -11.74 -5.58
N ASP A 67 0.07 -10.58 -5.39
CA ASP A 67 0.09 -9.50 -6.37
C ASP A 67 1.11 -8.46 -5.91
N LEU A 68 2.00 -8.05 -6.80
CA LEU A 68 3.00 -7.00 -6.56
C LEU A 68 2.65 -5.75 -7.37
N PHE A 69 2.76 -4.59 -6.75
CA PHE A 69 2.51 -3.27 -7.33
C PHE A 69 3.82 -2.46 -7.29
N PRO A 70 4.77 -2.71 -8.20
CA PRO A 70 6.13 -2.20 -8.08
C PRO A 70 6.29 -0.72 -8.44
N LYS A 71 5.27 -0.10 -9.05
CA LYS A 71 5.30 1.29 -9.52
C LYS A 71 4.33 2.20 -8.76
N GLY A 72 3.92 1.76 -7.55
CA GLY A 72 3.02 2.50 -6.70
C GLY A 72 1.57 2.02 -6.76
N ILE A 73 0.82 2.43 -5.75
CA ILE A 73 -0.60 2.16 -5.60
C ILE A 73 -1.29 3.39 -4.98
N ALA A 74 -2.52 3.64 -5.41
CA ALA A 74 -3.42 4.59 -4.76
C ALA A 74 -4.74 3.86 -4.44
N VAL A 75 -5.11 3.90 -3.17
CA VAL A 75 -6.34 3.30 -2.65
C VAL A 75 -7.26 4.42 -2.17
N TYR A 76 -8.52 4.36 -2.56
CA TYR A 76 -9.57 5.30 -2.19
C TYR A 76 -10.69 4.52 -1.52
N ALA A 77 -10.92 4.75 -0.24
CA ALA A 77 -11.99 4.13 0.53
C ALA A 77 -13.15 5.12 0.75
N TYR A 78 -14.36 4.62 0.60
CA TYR A 78 -15.57 5.42 0.62
C TYR A 78 -16.49 5.01 1.79
N ALA A 79 -17.10 5.99 2.43
CA ALA A 79 -18.13 5.80 3.44
C ALA A 79 -19.43 5.23 2.81
N GLU A 80 -20.37 4.81 3.66
CA GLU A 80 -21.65 4.23 3.21
C GLU A 80 -22.52 5.17 2.37
N ASP A 81 -22.35 6.48 2.55
CA ASP A 81 -23.04 7.53 1.78
C ASP A 81 -22.37 7.81 0.42
N GLY A 82 -21.24 7.15 0.12
CA GLY A 82 -20.48 7.32 -1.11
C GLY A 82 -19.46 8.46 -1.07
N THR A 83 -19.28 9.12 0.07
CA THR A 83 -18.24 10.16 0.23
C THR A 83 -16.86 9.51 0.38
N LEU A 84 -15.83 10.15 -0.20
CA LEU A 84 -14.44 9.73 -0.03
C LEU A 84 -14.02 9.95 1.42
N GLU A 85 -13.66 8.88 2.13
CA GLU A 85 -13.29 8.93 3.54
C GLU A 85 -11.78 8.85 3.75
N THR A 86 -11.13 7.91 3.07
CA THR A 86 -9.69 7.67 3.27
C THR A 86 -8.99 7.47 1.93
N THR A 87 -7.77 7.98 1.83
CA THR A 87 -6.85 7.66 0.74
C THR A 87 -5.54 7.13 1.27
N ILE A 88 -4.99 6.12 0.61
CA ILE A 88 -3.66 5.55 0.91
C ILE A 88 -2.85 5.54 -0.37
N VAL A 89 -1.66 6.12 -0.34
CA VAL A 89 -0.73 6.15 -1.47
C VAL A 89 0.63 5.64 -1.02
N SER A 90 1.29 4.86 -1.85
CA SER A 90 2.66 4.38 -1.60
C SER A 90 3.44 4.17 -2.88
N ASN A 91 4.77 4.07 -2.78
CA ASN A 91 5.65 3.83 -3.92
C ASN A 91 5.55 2.38 -4.44
N ALA A 92 5.21 1.44 -3.57
CA ALA A 92 4.96 0.05 -3.93
C ALA A 92 4.01 -0.60 -2.94
N ALA A 93 3.39 -1.72 -3.33
CA ALA A 93 2.55 -2.52 -2.46
C ALA A 93 2.60 -4.00 -2.85
N ARG A 94 2.18 -4.85 -1.92
CA ARG A 94 2.05 -6.27 -2.12
C ARG A 94 0.78 -6.78 -1.44
N HIS A 95 0.07 -7.67 -2.14
CA HIS A 95 -1.11 -8.37 -1.65
C HIS A 95 -0.82 -9.86 -1.60
N ASP A 96 -0.67 -10.41 -0.42
CA ASP A 96 -0.43 -11.83 -0.17
C ASP A 96 -1.76 -12.58 0.03
N LYS A 97 -1.91 -13.71 -0.66
CA LYS A 97 -3.07 -14.61 -0.58
C LYS A 97 -2.58 -16.00 -0.23
N ASN A 98 -3.04 -16.54 0.87
CA ASN A 98 -2.75 -17.92 1.21
C ASN A 98 -3.88 -18.89 0.78
N LYS A 99 -3.61 -20.19 0.74
CA LYS A 99 -4.62 -21.22 0.39
C LYS A 99 -5.80 -21.29 1.35
N ASN A 100 -5.67 -20.74 2.55
CA ASN A 100 -6.74 -20.73 3.56
C ASN A 100 -7.70 -19.54 3.39
N GLY A 101 -7.46 -18.67 2.39
CA GLY A 101 -8.25 -17.47 2.14
C GLY A 101 -7.89 -16.29 3.04
N ASP A 102 -6.78 -16.34 3.79
CA ASP A 102 -6.30 -15.15 4.50
C ASP A 102 -5.57 -14.24 3.51
N GLU A 103 -5.91 -12.98 3.55
CA GLU A 103 -5.35 -11.94 2.69
C GLU A 103 -4.70 -10.86 3.53
N LYS A 104 -3.47 -10.50 3.15
CA LYS A 104 -2.69 -9.46 3.80
C LYS A 104 -2.13 -8.50 2.78
N TRP A 105 -2.29 -7.23 3.05
CA TRP A 105 -1.70 -6.16 2.26
C TRP A 105 -0.51 -5.55 2.98
N SER A 106 0.49 -5.17 2.22
CA SER A 106 1.59 -4.33 2.69
C SER A 106 1.84 -3.23 1.67
N ALA A 107 2.00 -2.01 2.14
CA ALA A 107 2.35 -0.86 1.31
C ALA A 107 3.64 -0.26 1.86
N PHE A 108 4.58 0.08 0.99
CA PHE A 108 5.92 0.48 1.38
C PHE A 108 6.49 1.59 0.49
N GLY A 109 7.37 2.38 1.08
CA GLY A 109 8.01 3.55 0.51
C GLY A 109 7.08 4.76 0.44
N ASN A 110 7.33 5.76 1.26
CA ASN A 110 6.58 7.02 1.31
C ASN A 110 5.06 6.80 1.42
N VAL A 111 4.63 5.99 2.37
CA VAL A 111 3.22 5.74 2.61
C VAL A 111 2.56 6.99 3.19
N VAL A 112 1.52 7.47 2.53
CA VAL A 112 0.70 8.59 2.98
C VAL A 112 -0.75 8.13 3.09
N ILE A 113 -1.30 8.24 4.30
CA ILE A 113 -2.71 7.97 4.60
C ILE A 113 -3.38 9.31 4.90
N LYS A 114 -4.48 9.61 4.22
CA LYS A 114 -5.29 10.80 4.51
C LYS A 114 -6.69 10.36 4.90
N ASN A 115 -7.09 10.71 6.12
CA ASN A 115 -8.48 10.67 6.55
C ASN A 115 -9.12 12.02 6.20
N ILE A 116 -10.00 12.01 5.21
CA ILE A 116 -10.62 13.24 4.65
C ILE A 116 -11.61 13.84 5.66
N ALA A 117 -12.40 12.98 6.32
CA ALA A 117 -13.42 13.42 7.26
C ALA A 117 -12.83 14.10 8.50
N LYS A 118 -11.69 13.64 8.98
CA LYS A 118 -10.98 14.20 10.14
C LYS A 118 -9.92 15.24 9.77
N HIS A 119 -9.63 15.43 8.46
CA HIS A 119 -8.52 16.26 7.99
C HIS A 119 -7.17 15.82 8.57
N GLU A 120 -6.98 14.52 8.76
CA GLU A 120 -5.75 13.94 9.28
C GLU A 120 -4.90 13.39 8.15
N THR A 121 -3.59 13.55 8.27
CA THR A 121 -2.61 12.97 7.36
C THR A 121 -1.58 12.21 8.16
N MET A 122 -1.34 10.95 7.81
CA MET A 122 -0.31 10.11 8.40
C MET A 122 0.75 9.78 7.35
N GLU A 123 2.02 9.85 7.74
CA GLU A 123 3.18 9.56 6.88
C GLU A 123 4.07 8.53 7.56
N THR A 124 4.40 7.46 6.86
CA THR A 124 5.29 6.39 7.34
C THR A 124 6.01 5.73 6.18
N ASP A 125 6.96 4.85 6.45
CA ASP A 125 7.64 4.08 5.42
C ASP A 125 6.83 2.86 4.96
N THR A 126 6.27 2.12 5.90
CA THR A 126 5.57 0.86 5.61
C THR A 126 4.33 0.72 6.46
N ILE A 127 3.24 0.22 5.86
CA ILE A 127 2.03 -0.19 6.58
C ILE A 127 1.63 -1.61 6.18
N TYR A 128 0.92 -2.26 7.08
CA TYR A 128 0.28 -3.55 6.87
C TYR A 128 -1.21 -3.44 7.13
N TRP A 129 -1.99 -4.15 6.34
CA TRP A 129 -3.43 -4.30 6.54
C TRP A 129 -3.78 -5.79 6.54
N ASP A 130 -4.37 -6.25 7.63
CA ASP A 130 -4.91 -7.59 7.79
C ASP A 130 -6.43 -7.51 7.68
N GLN A 131 -6.99 -8.00 6.57
CA GLN A 131 -8.43 -7.94 6.32
C GLN A 131 -9.24 -8.76 7.33
N LYS A 132 -8.68 -9.86 7.84
CA LYS A 132 -9.35 -10.73 8.81
C LYS A 132 -9.46 -10.09 10.19
N LEU A 133 -8.45 -9.31 10.57
CA LEU A 133 -8.41 -8.56 11.82
C LEU A 133 -9.05 -7.18 11.71
N HIS A 134 -9.38 -6.73 10.49
CA HIS A 134 -9.85 -5.36 10.20
C HIS A 134 -8.92 -4.29 10.78
N GLU A 135 -7.62 -4.52 10.70
CA GLU A 135 -6.59 -3.67 11.32
C GLU A 135 -5.55 -3.21 10.31
N ILE A 136 -5.22 -1.91 10.35
CA ILE A 136 -4.03 -1.33 9.72
C ILE A 136 -3.00 -1.07 10.80
N TRP A 137 -1.75 -1.45 10.58
CA TRP A 137 -0.69 -1.26 11.54
C TRP A 137 0.67 -1.01 10.89
N THR A 138 1.57 -0.42 11.67
CA THR A 138 3.00 -0.29 11.34
C THR A 138 3.82 -0.34 12.63
N ASP A 139 5.06 -0.79 12.53
CA ASP A 139 6.07 -0.65 13.59
C ASP A 139 7.11 0.41 13.23
N CYS A 140 6.99 1.02 12.03
CA CYS A 140 7.88 2.08 11.57
C CYS A 140 7.64 3.41 12.29
N TYR A 141 8.55 4.35 12.08
CA TYR A 141 8.35 5.74 12.45
C TYR A 141 7.16 6.31 11.70
N ILE A 142 6.28 7.04 12.39
CA ILE A 142 5.09 7.66 11.84
C ILE A 142 4.97 9.11 12.30
N LYS A 143 4.49 9.95 11.41
CA LYS A 143 4.02 11.31 11.66
C LYS A 143 2.53 11.38 11.40
N MET A 144 1.81 12.07 12.26
CA MET A 144 0.39 12.35 12.10
C MET A 144 0.15 13.85 12.27
N TYR A 145 -0.46 14.43 11.26
CA TYR A 145 -0.89 15.83 11.22
C TYR A 145 -2.41 15.86 11.33
N SER A 146 -2.93 16.69 12.21
CA SER A 146 -4.36 16.89 12.38
C SER A 146 -4.67 18.36 12.68
N PRO A 147 -5.92 18.81 12.54
CA PRO A 147 -6.33 20.16 12.99
C PRO A 147 -6.06 20.42 14.47
N SER A 148 -6.05 19.36 15.29
CA SER A 148 -5.81 19.44 16.73
C SER A 148 -4.34 19.34 17.14
N GLY A 149 -3.41 19.16 16.19
CA GLY A 149 -1.98 19.11 16.49
C GLY A 149 -1.17 18.19 15.60
N PHE A 150 0.03 17.92 16.06
CA PHE A 150 1.01 17.04 15.43
C PHE A 150 1.42 15.94 16.40
N MET A 151 1.42 14.72 15.93
CA MET A 151 1.92 13.57 16.69
C MET A 151 2.97 12.82 15.86
N GLN A 152 3.98 12.30 16.53
CA GLN A 152 4.98 11.44 15.93
C GLN A 152 5.39 10.35 16.90
N GLY A 153 5.89 9.23 16.37
CA GLY A 153 6.31 8.12 17.21
C GLY A 153 6.70 6.89 16.43
N TYR A 154 6.86 5.78 17.11
CA TYR A 154 7.07 4.47 16.51
C TYR A 154 5.85 3.57 16.77
N GLY A 155 5.47 2.85 15.73
CA GLY A 155 4.32 1.98 15.78
C GLY A 155 2.98 2.72 15.76
N MET A 156 2.04 2.20 15.00
CA MET A 156 0.66 2.69 14.94
C MET A 156 -0.27 1.50 14.72
N ARG A 157 -1.45 1.58 15.32
CA ARG A 157 -2.58 0.70 15.06
C ARG A 157 -3.81 1.51 14.77
N SER A 158 -4.64 1.04 13.84
CA SER A 158 -5.87 1.70 13.43
C SER A 158 -6.88 0.67 12.92
N ASP A 159 -8.15 1.02 12.90
CA ASP A 159 -9.12 0.27 12.11
C ASP A 159 -8.81 0.36 10.59
N GLU A 160 -9.45 -0.47 9.80
CA GLU A 160 -9.23 -0.57 8.35
C GLU A 160 -9.55 0.72 7.57
N MET A 161 -10.29 1.66 8.19
CA MET A 161 -10.63 2.97 7.63
C MET A 161 -9.71 4.09 8.11
N GLY A 162 -8.71 3.78 8.96
CA GLY A 162 -7.81 4.78 9.51
C GLY A 162 -8.46 5.76 10.49
N ARG A 163 -9.61 5.40 11.12
CA ARG A 163 -10.41 6.34 11.93
C ARG A 163 -9.90 6.50 13.36
N ASN A 164 -9.33 5.44 13.92
CA ASN A 164 -8.95 5.34 15.33
C ASN A 164 -7.47 5.02 15.46
N ALA A 165 -6.63 5.82 14.78
CA ALA A 165 -5.19 5.64 14.81
C ALA A 165 -4.60 5.96 16.19
N ILE A 166 -3.84 5.02 16.74
CA ILE A 166 -3.13 5.15 18.01
C ILE A 166 -1.64 4.96 17.74
N ILE A 167 -0.83 5.97 18.08
CA ILE A 167 0.63 5.87 18.03
C ILE A 167 1.13 5.21 19.31
N MET A 168 1.88 4.11 19.18
CA MET A 168 2.24 3.25 20.31
C MET A 168 3.35 3.85 21.19
N GLN A 169 4.32 4.52 20.59
CA GLN A 169 5.45 5.13 21.27
C GLN A 169 5.61 6.60 20.84
N PRO A 170 4.70 7.50 21.28
CA PRO A 170 4.73 8.90 20.88
C PRO A 170 5.88 9.64 21.56
N PHE A 171 6.46 10.64 20.87
CA PHE A 171 7.44 11.58 21.41
C PHE A 171 7.37 12.90 20.66
N ASP A 172 7.85 13.99 21.29
CA ASP A 172 7.92 15.35 20.72
C ASP A 172 6.65 15.75 19.94
N SER A 173 5.49 15.42 20.53
CA SER A 173 4.15 15.68 19.98
C SER A 173 3.51 16.88 20.66
N TYR A 174 2.62 17.58 19.95
CA TYR A 174 1.89 18.71 20.52
C TYR A 174 0.45 18.73 20.01
N GLY A 175 -0.45 19.24 20.85
CA GLY A 175 -1.86 19.43 20.50
C GLY A 175 -2.34 20.84 20.81
N TYR A 176 -3.38 21.26 20.11
CA TYR A 176 -4.12 22.48 20.38
C TYR A 176 -5.46 22.13 21.02
N THR A 177 -5.87 22.90 22.01
CA THR A 177 -7.22 22.81 22.59
C THR A 177 -7.99 24.06 22.19
N ASP A 178 -9.22 23.90 21.71
CA ASP A 178 -10.09 25.02 21.29
C ASP A 178 -10.47 25.99 22.44
N GLN A 179 -9.98 25.76 23.64
CA GLN A 179 -10.31 26.57 24.83
C GLN A 179 -9.43 27.80 25.02
N ASP A 180 -8.37 27.97 24.24
CA ASP A 180 -7.44 29.10 24.38
C ASP A 180 -7.47 30.08 23.20
N THR A 181 -8.57 30.84 23.07
CA THR A 181 -8.60 32.09 22.28
C THR A 181 -8.02 33.29 23.04
N THR A 182 -7.58 33.11 24.26
CA THR A 182 -6.79 34.13 24.98
C THR A 182 -5.35 34.05 24.53
N THR A 183 -4.79 35.16 24.04
CA THR A 183 -3.37 35.34 23.76
C THR A 183 -2.55 34.83 24.94
N VAL A 184 -2.09 33.59 24.87
CA VAL A 184 -1.14 33.06 25.85
C VAL A 184 0.17 33.80 25.61
N GLN A 185 0.56 34.66 26.53
CA GLN A 185 1.94 35.13 26.59
C GLN A 185 2.80 33.91 26.92
N ILE A 186 3.52 33.42 25.93
CA ILE A 186 4.46 32.31 26.09
C ILE A 186 5.67 32.88 26.83
N ASP A 187 5.69 32.76 28.13
CA ASP A 187 6.84 33.00 28.96
C ASP A 187 7.41 31.66 29.50
N SER A 188 8.53 31.71 30.17
CA SER A 188 9.22 30.53 30.72
C SER A 188 8.40 29.79 31.80
N VAL A 189 7.31 30.36 32.26
CA VAL A 189 6.44 29.79 33.33
C VAL A 189 5.22 29.10 32.71
N ASN A 190 4.69 29.63 31.59
CA ASN A 190 3.46 29.18 30.95
C ASN A 190 3.73 28.43 29.63
N PHE A 191 4.97 28.01 29.38
CA PHE A 191 5.31 27.25 28.18
C PHE A 191 4.74 25.83 28.24
N ILE A 192 3.76 25.55 27.40
CA ILE A 192 3.13 24.22 27.22
C ILE A 192 3.61 23.65 25.89
N GLY A 193 4.88 23.39 25.75
CA GLY A 193 5.45 22.82 24.54
C GLY A 193 6.76 22.10 24.82
N PRO A 194 7.33 21.38 23.84
CA PRO A 194 8.60 20.71 24.04
C PRO A 194 9.67 21.76 24.37
N LEU A 195 10.38 21.58 25.49
CA LEU A 195 11.52 22.41 25.87
C LEU A 195 12.54 22.35 24.73
N LEU A 196 12.78 23.46 24.04
CA LEU A 196 13.88 23.55 23.09
C LEU A 196 15.18 23.24 23.85
N LYS A 197 15.84 22.13 23.50
CA LYS A 197 17.18 21.87 24.01
C LYS A 197 18.08 23.00 23.54
N LYS A 198 18.72 23.67 24.51
CA LYS A 198 19.82 24.65 24.24
C LYS A 198 21.00 23.94 23.63
#